data_ce9b8e904b4bc564d2850999917eb7e8
#
_entry.id   ce9b8e904b4bc564d2850999917eb7e8
#
_cell.length_a   1.000
_cell.length_b   1.000
_cell.length_c   1.000
_cell.angle_alpha   90.00
_cell.angle_beta   90.00
_cell.angle_gamma   90.00
#
_symmetry.space_group_name_H-M   'P 1'
#
loop_
_entity.id
_entity.type
_entity.pdbx_description
1 polymer ?
#
loop_
_entity_poly.entity_id
_entity_poly.type
_entity_poly.pdbx_seq_one_letter_code
_entity_poly.pdbx_strand_id
1 'polypeptide(L)'
;AVVIGSPGYHGGISGLVKNALDYTEEMAGDPSPYFSNKAVGCIATGAGWQGANSTLHALRSVVHALQGWPTPLGIALNSKEPLFDANGLAIHGEVDAQLKVMAAQLLEQ
;
A
#
# COMPACT_ATOMS: atom_id res chain seq x y z
N ALA A 1 1.84 13.20 1.01
CA ALA A 1 1.83 11.76 1.34
C ALA A 1 0.77 11.04 0.53
N VAL A 2 1.01 9.77 0.25
CA VAL A 2 0.11 8.93 -0.54
C VAL A 2 -0.08 7.61 0.18
N VAL A 3 -1.27 7.04 0.09
CA VAL A 3 -1.54 5.67 0.53
C VAL A 3 -2.02 4.89 -0.68
N ILE A 4 -1.43 3.73 -0.92
CA ILE A 4 -1.80 2.85 -2.01
C ILE A 4 -2.24 1.51 -1.43
N GLY A 5 -3.44 1.09 -1.78
CA GLY A 5 -3.97 -0.22 -1.41
C GLY A 5 -4.17 -1.09 -2.64
N SER A 6 -3.79 -2.35 -2.56
CA SER A 6 -4.00 -3.32 -3.63
C SER A 6 -4.45 -4.67 -3.09
N PRO A 7 -5.46 -5.29 -3.71
CA PRO A 7 -5.67 -6.71 -3.46
C PRO A 7 -4.54 -7.51 -4.09
N GLY A 8 -4.30 -8.70 -3.55
CA GLY A 8 -3.33 -9.64 -4.11
C GLY A 8 -4.01 -10.60 -5.05
N TYR A 9 -3.55 -10.63 -6.28
CA TYR A 9 -4.02 -11.58 -7.30
C TYR A 9 -2.82 -12.33 -7.86
N HIS A 10 -2.83 -13.64 -7.72
CA HIS A 10 -1.78 -14.51 -8.28
C HIS A 10 -0.36 -14.07 -7.86
N GLY A 11 -0.21 -13.73 -6.59
CA GLY A 11 1.09 -13.42 -5.99
C GLY A 11 1.56 -11.98 -6.12
N GLY A 12 0.76 -11.09 -6.67
CA GLY A 12 1.19 -9.71 -6.87
C GLY A 12 0.05 -8.69 -6.81
N ILE A 13 0.40 -7.44 -7.07
CA ILE A 13 -0.57 -6.34 -7.11
C ILE A 13 -1.55 -6.53 -8.26
N SER A 14 -2.77 -5.99 -8.10
CA SER A 14 -3.78 -6.10 -9.14
C SER A 14 -3.35 -5.40 -10.42
N GLY A 15 -3.80 -5.92 -11.56
CA GLY A 15 -3.56 -5.29 -12.84
C GLY A 15 -4.10 -3.86 -12.90
N LEU A 16 -5.23 -3.62 -12.26
CA LEU A 16 -5.83 -2.28 -12.20
C LEU A 16 -4.92 -1.30 -11.47
N VAL A 17 -4.39 -1.68 -10.32
CA VAL A 17 -3.46 -0.82 -9.56
C VAL A 17 -2.17 -0.61 -10.34
N LYS A 18 -1.58 -1.68 -10.91
CA LYS A 18 -0.35 -1.55 -11.68
C LYS A 18 -0.56 -0.66 -12.90
N ASN A 19 -1.70 -0.79 -13.57
CA ASN A 19 -2.04 0.08 -14.69
C ASN A 19 -2.06 1.56 -14.27
N ALA A 20 -2.70 1.86 -13.14
CA ALA A 20 -2.72 3.23 -12.61
C ALA A 20 -1.31 3.73 -12.29
N LEU A 21 -0.47 2.89 -11.68
CA LEU A 21 0.90 3.26 -11.35
C LEU A 21 1.74 3.49 -12.62
N ASP A 22 1.51 2.71 -13.67
CA ASP A 22 2.23 2.87 -14.93
C ASP A 22 1.88 4.19 -15.63
N TYR A 23 0.69 4.75 -15.39
CA TYR A 23 0.35 6.07 -15.91
C TYR A 23 1.21 7.19 -15.31
N THR A 24 1.89 6.96 -14.19
CA THR A 24 2.81 7.95 -13.64
C THR A 24 3.98 8.24 -14.59
N GLU A 25 4.19 7.40 -15.60
CA GLU A 25 5.20 7.64 -16.63
C GLU A 25 4.96 8.97 -17.35
N GLU A 26 3.72 9.45 -17.43
CA GLU A 26 3.39 10.77 -17.95
C GLU A 26 4.09 11.90 -17.17
N MET A 27 4.54 11.62 -15.96
CA MET A 27 5.23 12.57 -15.09
C MET A 27 6.75 12.50 -15.21
N ALA A 28 7.28 11.67 -16.10
CA ALA A 28 8.72 11.42 -16.18
C ALA A 28 9.56 12.68 -16.40
N GLY A 29 9.03 13.65 -17.11
CA GLY A 29 9.71 14.92 -17.38
C GLY A 29 9.43 16.04 -16.39
N ASP A 30 8.66 15.78 -15.34
CA ASP A 30 8.31 16.78 -14.35
C ASP A 30 9.51 17.07 -13.43
N PRO A 31 9.57 18.26 -12.80
CA PRO A 31 10.61 18.56 -11.82
C PRO A 31 10.63 17.60 -10.64
N SER A 32 9.47 17.05 -10.27
CA SER A 32 9.32 16.06 -9.20
C SER A 32 8.55 14.86 -9.76
N PRO A 33 9.21 14.00 -10.54
CA PRO A 33 8.51 12.91 -11.23
C PRO A 33 8.02 11.83 -10.26
N TYR A 34 6.94 11.16 -10.64
CA TYR A 34 6.39 10.01 -9.92
C TYR A 34 6.09 10.36 -8.47
N PHE A 35 6.62 9.57 -7.55
CA PHE A 35 6.45 9.79 -6.11
C PHE A 35 7.68 10.42 -5.45
N SER A 36 8.49 11.15 -6.21
CA SER A 36 9.68 11.81 -5.67
C SER A 36 9.34 12.68 -4.46
N ASN A 37 10.11 12.51 -3.39
CA ASN A 37 9.96 13.27 -2.15
C ASN A 37 8.63 13.04 -1.42
N LYS A 38 7.95 11.93 -1.71
CA LYS A 38 6.69 11.59 -1.06
C LYS A 38 6.83 10.36 -0.20
N ALA A 39 6.27 10.42 1.00
CA ALA A 39 6.06 9.24 1.82
C ALA A 39 4.84 8.48 1.27
N VAL A 40 4.99 7.17 1.12
CA VAL A 40 3.92 6.32 0.56
C VAL A 40 3.65 5.15 1.50
N GLY A 41 2.43 5.10 2.02
CA GLY A 41 1.97 3.96 2.80
C GLY A 41 1.43 2.87 1.87
N CYS A 42 1.84 1.64 2.10
CA CYS A 42 1.43 0.51 1.27
C CYS A 42 0.59 -0.46 2.08
N ILE A 43 -0.58 -0.79 1.55
CA ILE A 43 -1.51 -1.73 2.17
C ILE A 43 -1.86 -2.79 1.13
N ALA A 44 -1.71 -4.05 1.49
CA ALA A 44 -2.08 -5.15 0.62
C ALA A 44 -3.08 -6.06 1.32
N THR A 45 -4.08 -6.54 0.57
CA THR A 45 -5.02 -7.53 1.06
C THR A 45 -4.85 -8.82 0.27
N GLY A 46 -5.15 -9.94 0.90
CA GLY A 46 -5.11 -11.21 0.20
C GLY A 46 -5.90 -12.27 0.95
N ALA A 47 -6.40 -13.25 0.23
CA ALA A 47 -7.09 -14.39 0.82
C ALA A 47 -6.04 -15.37 1.36
N GLY A 48 -5.45 -15.02 2.48
CA GLY A 48 -4.36 -15.73 3.14
C GLY A 48 -3.13 -14.84 3.28
N TRP A 49 -2.30 -15.15 4.28
CA TRP A 49 -1.14 -14.33 4.60
C TRP A 49 -0.05 -14.36 3.53
N GLN A 50 0.12 -15.52 2.86
CA GLN A 50 1.15 -15.61 1.82
C GLN A 50 0.91 -14.63 0.69
N GLY A 51 -0.32 -14.61 0.15
CA GLY A 51 -0.68 -13.70 -0.92
C GLY A 51 -0.63 -12.23 -0.49
N ALA A 52 -1.12 -11.93 0.72
CA ALA A 52 -1.10 -10.57 1.24
C ALA A 52 0.34 -10.07 1.41
N ASN A 53 1.22 -10.88 1.97
CA ASN A 53 2.62 -10.49 2.17
C ASN A 53 3.38 -10.35 0.86
N SER A 54 3.19 -11.28 -0.08
CA SER A 54 3.83 -11.20 -1.40
C SER A 54 3.42 -9.93 -2.14
N THR A 55 2.13 -9.60 -2.07
CA THR A 55 1.60 -8.39 -2.71
C THR A 55 2.16 -7.13 -2.06
N LEU A 56 2.27 -7.12 -0.73
CA LEU A 56 2.86 -5.98 -0.03
C LEU A 56 4.31 -5.75 -0.47
N HIS A 57 5.12 -6.80 -0.54
CA HIS A 57 6.50 -6.68 -1.00
C HIS A 57 6.57 -6.16 -2.42
N ALA A 58 5.72 -6.67 -3.32
CA ALA A 58 5.67 -6.21 -4.70
C ALA A 58 5.30 -4.74 -4.79
N LEU A 59 4.30 -4.30 -4.03
CA LEU A 59 3.85 -2.91 -4.02
C LEU A 59 4.95 -1.97 -3.52
N ARG A 60 5.61 -2.34 -2.42
CA ARG A 60 6.71 -1.53 -1.87
C ARG A 60 7.86 -1.41 -2.86
N SER A 61 8.15 -2.46 -3.59
CA SER A 61 9.20 -2.46 -4.63
C SER A 61 8.84 -1.50 -5.77
N VAL A 62 7.59 -1.48 -6.20
CA VAL A 62 7.13 -0.56 -7.25
C VAL A 62 7.23 0.89 -6.78
N VAL A 63 6.79 1.17 -5.54
CA VAL A 63 6.90 2.52 -4.96
C VAL A 63 8.36 2.98 -4.92
N HIS A 64 9.25 2.11 -4.51
CA HIS A 64 10.68 2.42 -4.49
C HIS A 64 11.20 2.72 -5.90
N ALA A 65 10.81 1.92 -6.89
CA ALA A 65 11.17 2.14 -8.30
C ALA A 65 10.63 3.48 -8.83
N LEU A 66 9.48 3.91 -8.33
CA LEU A 66 8.90 5.20 -8.68
C LEU A 66 9.44 6.36 -7.83
N GLN A 67 10.57 6.16 -7.16
CA GLN A 67 11.30 7.17 -6.38
C GLN A 67 10.58 7.63 -5.11
N GLY A 68 9.57 6.90 -4.67
CA GLY A 68 8.87 7.19 -3.43
C GLY A 68 9.60 6.63 -2.21
N TRP A 69 9.16 7.06 -1.05
CA TRP A 69 9.65 6.59 0.24
C TRP A 69 8.57 5.73 0.90
N PRO A 70 8.59 4.39 0.71
CA PRO A 70 7.65 3.54 1.43
C PRO A 70 7.81 3.76 2.93
N THR A 71 6.72 3.90 3.66
CA THR A 71 6.80 4.04 5.12
C THR A 71 7.45 2.79 5.72
N PRO A 72 8.13 2.92 6.86
CA PRO A 72 8.74 1.75 7.51
C PRO A 72 7.73 0.63 7.73
N LEU A 73 6.50 0.95 8.14
CA LEU A 73 5.44 -0.05 8.26
C LEU A 73 4.66 -0.16 6.95
N GLY A 74 4.66 -1.35 6.35
CA GLY A 74 3.69 -1.74 5.35
C GLY A 74 2.66 -2.66 6.00
N ILE A 75 1.43 -2.66 5.51
CA ILE A 75 0.34 -3.41 6.14
C ILE A 75 -0.16 -4.49 5.19
N ALA A 76 -0.12 -5.73 5.67
CA ALA A 76 -0.72 -6.88 4.98
C ALA A 76 -1.95 -7.31 5.76
N LEU A 77 -3.06 -7.48 5.07
CA LEU A 77 -4.34 -7.86 5.67
C LEU A 77 -4.83 -9.18 5.07
N ASN A 78 -5.19 -10.11 5.93
CA ASN A 78 -5.77 -11.38 5.51
C ASN A 78 -7.28 -11.21 5.35
N SER A 79 -7.76 -11.18 4.10
CA SER A 79 -9.17 -10.95 3.78
C SER A 79 -10.03 -12.19 3.84
N LYS A 80 -9.49 -13.35 4.27
CA LYS A 80 -10.32 -14.54 4.51
C LYS A 80 -11.31 -14.33 5.64
N GLU A 81 -11.03 -13.41 6.56
CA GLU A 81 -11.90 -13.07 7.67
C GLU A 81 -12.38 -11.62 7.54
N PRO A 82 -13.52 -11.27 8.13
CA PRO A 82 -13.97 -9.90 8.14
C PRO A 82 -12.95 -8.99 8.84
N LEU A 83 -12.64 -7.86 8.23
CA LEU A 83 -11.64 -6.90 8.73
C LEU A 83 -12.27 -5.66 9.34
N PHE A 84 -13.44 -5.27 8.83
CA PHE A 84 -14.12 -4.06 9.26
C PHE A 84 -15.58 -4.34 9.54
N ASP A 85 -16.14 -3.61 10.50
CA ASP A 85 -17.57 -3.75 10.84
C ASP A 85 -18.45 -2.92 9.89
N ALA A 86 -19.76 -2.92 10.15
CA ALA A 86 -20.73 -2.19 9.32
C ALA A 86 -20.52 -0.68 9.33
N ASN A 87 -19.82 -0.15 10.34
CA ASN A 87 -19.50 1.27 10.45
C ASN A 87 -18.12 1.61 9.86
N GLY A 88 -17.43 0.65 9.27
CA GLY A 88 -16.11 0.84 8.68
C GLY A 88 -14.98 0.87 9.70
N LEU A 89 -15.22 0.45 10.94
CA LEU A 89 -14.19 0.38 11.97
C LEU A 89 -13.50 -0.98 11.94
N ALA A 90 -12.20 -0.99 12.23
CA ALA A 90 -11.43 -2.22 12.28
C ALA A 90 -11.95 -3.13 13.39
N ILE A 91 -12.26 -4.40 13.04
CA ILE A 91 -12.73 -5.39 14.00
C ILE A 91 -11.63 -5.80 14.96
N HIS A 92 -10.40 -5.94 14.45
CA HIS A 92 -9.24 -6.33 15.25
C HIS A 92 -8.44 -5.11 15.66
N GLY A 93 -8.14 -4.97 16.94
CA GLY A 93 -7.36 -3.86 17.47
C GLY A 93 -5.97 -3.76 16.87
N GLU A 94 -5.39 -4.88 16.45
CA GLU A 94 -4.10 -4.93 15.79
C GLU A 94 -4.11 -4.18 14.45
N VAL A 95 -5.14 -4.35 13.65
CA VAL A 95 -5.29 -3.63 12.38
C VAL A 95 -5.41 -2.13 12.62
N ASP A 96 -6.23 -1.74 13.59
CA ASP A 96 -6.39 -0.34 13.96
C ASP A 96 -5.06 0.27 14.41
N ALA A 97 -4.30 -0.45 15.23
CA ALA A 97 -3.00 0.01 15.71
C ALA A 97 -2.00 0.19 14.55
N GLN A 98 -1.97 -0.75 13.61
CA GLN A 98 -1.09 -0.65 12.45
C GLN A 98 -1.45 0.55 11.56
N LEU A 99 -2.73 0.80 11.34
CA LEU A 99 -3.17 1.94 10.54
C LEU A 99 -2.76 3.26 11.20
N LYS A 100 -2.86 3.35 12.53
CA LYS A 100 -2.44 4.53 13.28
C LYS A 100 -0.92 4.75 13.19
N VAL A 101 -0.14 3.68 13.28
CA VAL A 101 1.32 3.77 13.14
C VAL A 101 1.69 4.25 11.74
N MET A 102 1.07 3.70 10.71
CA MET A 102 1.32 4.15 9.34
C MET A 102 0.96 5.62 9.16
N ALA A 103 -0.19 6.05 9.67
CA ALA A 103 -0.60 7.45 9.59
C ALA A 103 0.43 8.38 10.24
N ALA A 104 0.96 8.00 11.41
CA ALA A 104 1.99 8.77 12.07
C ALA A 104 3.27 8.84 11.23
N GLN A 105 3.68 7.73 10.62
CA GLN A 105 4.85 7.69 9.76
C GLN A 105 4.69 8.56 8.52
N LEU A 106 3.49 8.60 7.95
CA LEU A 106 3.21 9.48 6.81
C LEU A 106 3.32 10.95 7.19
N LEU A 107 2.90 11.32 8.39
CA LEU A 107 2.93 12.70 8.86
C LEU A 107 4.33 13.16 9.26
N GLU A 108 5.24 12.24 9.56
CA GLU A 108 6.61 12.56 9.96
C GLU A 108 7.52 12.92 8.79
N GLN A 109 7.07 12.69 7.58
CA GLN A 109 7.88 12.97 6.38
C GLN A 109 7.79 14.42 5.93
#